data_b8e174a18e6ca1f986709c6c070e1f24
#
_entry.id   b8e174a18e6ca1f986709c6c070e1f24
#
_cell.length_a   1.000
_cell.length_b   1.000
_cell.length_c   1.000
_cell.angle_alpha   90.00
_cell.angle_beta   90.00
_cell.angle_gamma   90.00
#
_symmetry.space_group_name_H-M   'P 1'
#
loop_
_entity.id
_entity.type
_entity.pdbx_description
1 polymer ?
#
loop_
_entity_poly.entity_id
_entity_poly.type
_entity_poly.pdbx_seq_one_letter_code
_entity_poly.pdbx_strand_id
1 'polypeptide(L)'
;NNERLIGAKDYRDFLLNYVYIQGSRGAQGWENYSDGIADYILATVNSPTIKSFLLTQLVYNYICENNGIEGADYLLSVFHQECTDPNKIAYIDGMVELWEKILPGHDAPDFALRDTEGKTVTLEAFRGSYLYIMVWATWCVPCKSELPYLNLLQKKYAGKNIQFLTVAVGRNADEQNTWLNF
;
A
#
# COMPACT_ATOMS: atom_id res chain seq x y z
N ASN A 1 -25.90 -13.55 -4.81
CA ASN A 1 -25.32 -12.37 -5.45
C ASN A 1 -26.43 -11.38 -5.87
N ASN A 2 -26.67 -10.34 -5.07
CA ASN A 2 -27.67 -9.34 -5.37
C ASN A 2 -26.99 -7.99 -5.69
N GLU A 3 -26.82 -7.68 -6.97
CA GLU A 3 -26.15 -6.45 -7.43
C GLU A 3 -26.78 -5.16 -6.91
N ARG A 4 -28.09 -5.15 -6.65
CA ARG A 4 -28.79 -3.97 -6.13
C ARG A 4 -28.31 -3.56 -4.74
N LEU A 5 -27.75 -4.51 -3.98
CA LEU A 5 -27.25 -4.27 -2.62
C LEU A 5 -25.78 -3.83 -2.57
N ILE A 6 -25.05 -3.84 -3.70
CA ILE A 6 -23.62 -3.52 -3.72
C ILE A 6 -23.33 -2.08 -3.28
N GLY A 7 -24.33 -1.19 -3.35
CA GLY A 7 -24.24 0.16 -2.80
C GLY A 7 -24.23 0.22 -1.26
N ALA A 8 -24.79 -0.80 -0.59
CA ALA A 8 -24.87 -0.84 0.87
C ALA A 8 -23.54 -1.34 1.47
N LYS A 9 -23.00 -0.58 2.44
CA LYS A 9 -21.73 -0.91 3.11
C LYS A 9 -21.77 -2.29 3.75
N ASP A 10 -22.79 -2.58 4.53
CA ASP A 10 -22.90 -3.85 5.28
C ASP A 10 -22.95 -5.06 4.34
N TYR A 11 -23.52 -4.93 3.16
CA TYR A 11 -23.54 -5.98 2.16
C TYR A 11 -22.14 -6.20 1.54
N ARG A 12 -21.41 -5.13 1.27
CA ARG A 12 -20.03 -5.22 0.81
C ARG A 12 -19.14 -5.89 1.85
N ASP A 13 -19.24 -5.45 3.10
CA ASP A 13 -18.48 -6.02 4.21
C ASP A 13 -18.80 -7.52 4.42
N PHE A 14 -20.08 -7.88 4.33
CA PHE A 14 -20.50 -9.28 4.35
C PHE A 14 -19.88 -10.09 3.20
N LEU A 15 -19.94 -9.59 1.97
CA LEU A 15 -19.38 -10.29 0.80
C LEU A 15 -17.87 -10.51 0.95
N LEU A 16 -17.14 -9.47 1.35
CA LEU A 16 -15.70 -9.55 1.58
C LEU A 16 -15.38 -10.61 2.62
N ASN A 17 -15.95 -10.49 3.81
CA ASN A 17 -15.73 -11.47 4.88
C ASN A 17 -16.07 -12.89 4.44
N TYR A 18 -17.17 -13.06 3.71
CA TYR A 18 -17.61 -14.37 3.23
C TYR A 18 -16.58 -15.00 2.26
N VAL A 19 -16.15 -14.27 1.23
CA VAL A 19 -15.19 -14.81 0.25
C VAL A 19 -13.81 -15.04 0.87
N TYR A 20 -13.38 -14.19 1.80
CA TYR A 20 -12.13 -14.40 2.53
C TYR A 20 -12.17 -15.67 3.38
N ILE A 21 -13.24 -15.90 4.15
CA ILE A 21 -13.38 -17.09 4.98
C ILE A 21 -13.49 -18.37 4.10
N GLN A 22 -14.22 -18.32 3.01
CA GLN A 22 -14.44 -19.52 2.19
C GLN A 22 -13.25 -19.81 1.28
N GLY A 23 -12.67 -18.79 0.66
CA GLY A 23 -11.52 -18.92 -0.24
C GLY A 23 -10.25 -19.37 0.49
N SER A 24 -10.05 -18.89 1.73
CA SER A 24 -8.91 -19.29 2.53
C SER A 24 -8.89 -20.76 2.96
N ARG A 25 -10.04 -21.41 3.00
CA ARG A 25 -10.15 -22.83 3.40
C ARG A 25 -9.46 -23.79 2.42
N GLY A 26 -9.27 -23.40 1.16
CA GLY A 26 -8.58 -24.18 0.12
C GLY A 26 -7.11 -23.83 -0.04
N ALA A 27 -6.65 -22.75 0.54
CA ALA A 27 -5.28 -22.27 0.38
C ALA A 27 -4.27 -23.18 1.10
N GLN A 28 -3.32 -23.74 0.36
CA GLN A 28 -2.21 -24.49 0.91
C GLN A 28 -1.05 -23.53 1.22
N GLY A 29 -1.05 -22.96 2.43
CA GLY A 29 -0.02 -22.02 2.89
C GLY A 29 -0.37 -20.55 2.69
N TRP A 30 0.40 -19.68 3.35
CA TRP A 30 0.18 -18.22 3.33
C TRP A 30 0.57 -17.59 1.98
N GLU A 31 1.50 -18.19 1.24
CA GLU A 31 2.02 -17.68 -0.03
C GLU A 31 0.96 -17.67 -1.15
N ASN A 32 -0.06 -18.54 -1.07
CA ASN A 32 -1.13 -18.65 -2.07
C ASN A 32 -2.51 -18.26 -1.51
N TYR A 33 -2.54 -17.53 -0.39
CA TYR A 33 -3.80 -17.18 0.27
C TYR A 33 -4.72 -16.35 -0.62
N SER A 34 -4.17 -15.29 -1.23
CA SER A 34 -4.93 -14.39 -2.09
C SER A 34 -5.36 -15.05 -3.41
N ASP A 35 -4.52 -15.94 -3.95
CA ASP A 35 -4.84 -16.71 -5.16
C ASP A 35 -6.01 -17.67 -4.90
N GLY A 36 -6.03 -18.35 -3.76
CA GLY A 36 -7.15 -19.21 -3.37
C GLY A 36 -8.46 -18.45 -3.19
N ILE A 37 -8.40 -17.21 -2.70
CA ILE A 37 -9.59 -16.34 -2.62
C ILE A 37 -10.05 -15.92 -4.03
N ALA A 38 -9.12 -15.58 -4.93
CA ALA A 38 -9.44 -15.25 -6.31
C ALA A 38 -10.12 -16.43 -7.01
N ASP A 39 -9.57 -17.63 -6.90
CA ASP A 39 -10.16 -18.87 -7.46
C ASP A 39 -11.56 -19.12 -6.92
N TYR A 40 -11.77 -18.93 -5.62
CA TYR A 40 -13.10 -19.06 -5.02
C TYR A 40 -14.08 -18.02 -5.59
N ILE A 41 -13.66 -16.78 -5.77
CA ILE A 41 -14.48 -15.73 -6.40
C ILE A 41 -14.85 -16.14 -7.83
N LEU A 42 -13.88 -16.62 -8.61
CA LEU A 42 -14.11 -17.08 -9.99
C LEU A 42 -15.14 -18.22 -10.06
N ALA A 43 -15.03 -19.18 -9.15
CA ALA A 43 -15.90 -20.36 -9.13
C ALA A 43 -17.33 -20.08 -8.65
N THR A 44 -17.53 -19.04 -7.82
CA THR A 44 -18.82 -18.89 -7.09
C THR A 44 -19.56 -17.59 -7.38
N VAL A 45 -18.88 -16.58 -7.91
CA VAL A 45 -19.48 -15.26 -8.17
C VAL A 45 -19.79 -15.07 -9.64
N ASN A 46 -21.09 -15.10 -10.00
CA ASN A 46 -21.53 -14.98 -11.39
C ASN A 46 -21.78 -13.52 -11.83
N SER A 47 -22.03 -12.61 -10.89
CA SER A 47 -22.28 -11.20 -11.19
C SER A 47 -20.99 -10.45 -11.55
N PRO A 48 -20.85 -9.89 -12.76
CA PRO A 48 -19.64 -9.14 -13.14
C PRO A 48 -19.39 -7.93 -12.23
N THR A 49 -20.45 -7.24 -11.80
CA THR A 49 -20.35 -6.09 -10.90
C THR A 49 -19.79 -6.48 -9.54
N ILE A 50 -20.30 -7.57 -8.94
CA ILE A 50 -19.84 -8.06 -7.64
C ILE A 50 -18.43 -8.65 -7.78
N LYS A 51 -18.15 -9.38 -8.85
CA LYS A 51 -16.83 -9.94 -9.14
C LYS A 51 -15.77 -8.81 -9.25
N SER A 52 -16.06 -7.78 -10.06
CA SER A 52 -15.19 -6.61 -10.19
C SER A 52 -14.95 -5.92 -8.84
N PHE A 53 -15.97 -5.78 -8.00
CA PHE A 53 -15.80 -5.21 -6.65
C PHE A 53 -14.87 -6.07 -5.78
N LEU A 54 -15.13 -7.37 -5.71
CA LEU A 54 -14.39 -8.30 -4.84
C LEU A 54 -12.92 -8.42 -5.28
N LEU A 55 -12.67 -8.58 -6.59
CA LEU A 55 -11.31 -8.67 -7.11
C LEU A 55 -10.54 -7.36 -6.91
N THR A 56 -11.17 -6.20 -7.12
CA THR A 56 -10.53 -4.91 -6.84
C THR A 56 -10.09 -4.82 -5.38
N GLN A 57 -10.98 -5.19 -4.46
CA GLN A 57 -10.66 -5.14 -3.03
C GLN A 57 -9.57 -6.14 -2.64
N LEU A 58 -9.58 -7.33 -3.25
CA LEU A 58 -8.57 -8.36 -3.00
C LEU A 58 -7.18 -7.90 -3.47
N VAL A 59 -7.07 -7.34 -4.69
CA VAL A 59 -5.81 -6.80 -5.21
C VAL A 59 -5.33 -5.62 -4.36
N TYR A 60 -6.24 -4.70 -4.03
CA TYR A 60 -5.92 -3.54 -3.19
C TYR A 60 -5.34 -3.99 -1.83
N ASN A 61 -6.01 -4.93 -1.16
CA ASN A 61 -5.57 -5.43 0.14
C ASN A 61 -4.22 -6.16 0.00
N TYR A 62 -4.03 -6.97 -1.04
CA TYR A 62 -2.76 -7.64 -1.31
C TYR A 62 -1.61 -6.64 -1.39
N ILE A 63 -1.74 -5.61 -2.23
CA ILE A 63 -0.70 -4.60 -2.42
C ILE A 63 -0.41 -3.85 -1.10
N CYS A 64 -1.45 -3.50 -0.33
CA CYS A 64 -1.29 -2.78 0.94
C CYS A 64 -0.67 -3.64 2.05
N GLU A 65 -1.07 -4.91 2.16
CA GLU A 65 -0.61 -5.82 3.22
C GLU A 65 0.81 -6.33 2.98
N ASN A 66 1.19 -6.53 1.71
CA ASN A 66 2.54 -6.98 1.33
C ASN A 66 3.51 -5.81 1.08
N ASN A 67 3.05 -4.57 1.21
CA ASN A 67 3.82 -3.37 0.89
C ASN A 67 4.43 -3.44 -0.51
N GLY A 68 3.63 -3.83 -1.50
CA GLY A 68 4.06 -3.88 -2.89
C GLY A 68 3.32 -4.88 -3.76
N ILE A 69 3.84 -5.02 -4.97
CA ILE A 69 3.26 -5.85 -6.04
C ILE A 69 4.02 -7.16 -6.27
N GLU A 70 5.06 -7.43 -5.50
CA GLU A 70 5.86 -8.65 -5.65
C GLU A 70 5.00 -9.89 -5.40
N GLY A 71 4.99 -10.83 -6.34
CA GLY A 71 4.16 -12.03 -6.29
C GLY A 71 2.68 -11.84 -6.64
N ALA A 72 2.27 -10.63 -7.09
CA ALA A 72 0.87 -10.34 -7.46
C ALA A 72 0.49 -10.78 -8.89
N ASP A 73 1.40 -11.38 -9.67
CA ASP A 73 1.21 -11.62 -11.10
C ASP A 73 -0.07 -12.40 -11.43
N TYR A 74 -0.31 -13.49 -10.70
CA TYR A 74 -1.54 -14.27 -10.88
C TYR A 74 -2.78 -13.45 -10.55
N LEU A 75 -2.79 -12.81 -9.40
CA LEU A 75 -3.92 -12.02 -8.93
C LEU A 75 -4.24 -10.85 -9.85
N LEU A 76 -3.22 -10.14 -10.34
CA LEU A 76 -3.35 -9.07 -11.33
C LEU A 76 -3.87 -9.59 -12.67
N SER A 77 -3.40 -10.75 -13.13
CA SER A 77 -3.90 -11.36 -14.37
C SER A 77 -5.38 -11.71 -14.27
N VAL A 78 -5.80 -12.32 -13.17
CA VAL A 78 -7.22 -12.62 -12.89
C VAL A 78 -8.05 -11.35 -12.83
N PHE A 79 -7.55 -10.33 -12.14
CA PHE A 79 -8.23 -9.04 -12.03
C PHE A 79 -8.48 -8.41 -13.40
N HIS A 80 -7.46 -8.30 -14.27
CA HIS A 80 -7.60 -7.71 -15.60
C HIS A 80 -8.52 -8.52 -16.53
N GLN A 81 -8.52 -9.84 -16.39
CA GLN A 81 -9.40 -10.71 -17.19
C GLN A 81 -10.87 -10.58 -16.80
N GLU A 82 -11.17 -10.41 -15.52
CA GLU A 82 -12.52 -10.56 -14.98
C GLU A 82 -13.16 -9.23 -14.54
N CYS A 83 -12.37 -8.19 -14.31
CA CYS A 83 -12.89 -6.87 -13.95
C CYS A 83 -13.44 -6.16 -15.17
N THR A 84 -14.73 -5.79 -15.11
CA THR A 84 -15.42 -5.11 -16.21
C THR A 84 -15.60 -3.60 -15.97
N ASP A 85 -15.14 -3.09 -14.83
CA ASP A 85 -15.27 -1.68 -14.45
C ASP A 85 -13.98 -0.92 -14.78
N PRO A 86 -13.99 -0.03 -15.81
CA PRO A 86 -12.79 0.66 -16.27
C PRO A 86 -12.19 1.60 -15.18
N ASN A 87 -13.02 2.13 -14.28
CA ASN A 87 -12.51 2.99 -13.21
C ASN A 87 -11.72 2.17 -12.17
N LYS A 88 -12.15 0.94 -11.89
CA LYS A 88 -11.43 0.05 -10.99
C LYS A 88 -10.14 -0.45 -11.62
N ILE A 89 -10.16 -0.76 -12.91
CA ILE A 89 -8.96 -1.13 -13.66
C ILE A 89 -7.95 0.02 -13.59
N ALA A 90 -8.33 1.23 -13.98
CA ALA A 90 -7.44 2.39 -13.94
C ALA A 90 -6.92 2.70 -12.53
N TYR A 91 -7.73 2.46 -11.49
CA TYR A 91 -7.30 2.65 -10.11
C TYR A 91 -6.19 1.66 -9.69
N ILE A 92 -6.36 0.38 -9.99
CA ILE A 92 -5.36 -0.65 -9.68
C ILE A 92 -4.10 -0.45 -10.54
N ASP A 93 -4.26 -0.17 -11.84
CA ASP A 93 -3.12 0.10 -12.73
C ASP A 93 -2.27 1.27 -12.25
N GLY A 94 -2.92 2.34 -11.78
CA GLY A 94 -2.22 3.49 -11.19
C GLY A 94 -1.45 3.12 -9.91
N MET A 95 -1.98 2.22 -9.10
CA MET A 95 -1.25 1.70 -7.93
C MET A 95 -0.04 0.85 -8.37
N VAL A 96 -0.24 -0.05 -9.30
CA VAL A 96 0.84 -0.91 -9.84
C VAL A 96 1.96 -0.05 -10.41
N GLU A 97 1.64 0.93 -11.26
CA GLU A 97 2.62 1.85 -11.84
C GLU A 97 3.44 2.60 -10.78
N LEU A 98 2.82 3.00 -9.68
CA LEU A 98 3.53 3.65 -8.56
C LEU A 98 4.51 2.70 -7.87
N TRP A 99 4.10 1.45 -7.65
CA TRP A 99 4.96 0.45 -7.03
C TRP A 99 6.10 -0.01 -7.94
N GLU A 100 5.85 -0.14 -9.25
CA GLU A 100 6.90 -0.47 -10.23
C GLU A 100 8.06 0.53 -10.18
N LYS A 101 7.77 1.82 -9.97
CA LYS A 101 8.79 2.88 -9.89
C LYS A 101 9.73 2.75 -8.69
N ILE A 102 9.33 2.01 -7.65
CA ILE A 102 10.11 1.85 -6.42
C ILE A 102 10.61 0.42 -6.18
N LEU A 103 10.46 -0.46 -7.16
CA LEU A 103 11.00 -1.81 -7.08
C LEU A 103 12.54 -1.79 -6.97
N PRO A 104 13.14 -2.77 -6.29
CA PRO A 104 14.59 -2.90 -6.21
C PRO A 104 15.26 -2.88 -7.59
N GLY A 105 16.30 -2.06 -7.74
CA GLY A 105 17.04 -1.89 -8.99
C GLY A 105 16.55 -0.73 -9.86
N HIS A 106 15.44 -0.08 -9.52
CA HIS A 106 14.99 1.15 -10.17
C HIS A 106 15.60 2.38 -9.49
N ASP A 107 15.70 3.47 -10.24
CA ASP A 107 16.08 4.76 -9.67
C ASP A 107 15.03 5.23 -8.68
N ALA A 108 15.47 5.69 -7.51
CA ALA A 108 14.54 6.24 -6.52
C ALA A 108 13.85 7.50 -7.08
N PRO A 109 12.52 7.66 -6.90
CA PRO A 109 11.81 8.84 -7.33
C PRO A 109 12.39 10.12 -6.70
N ASP A 110 12.57 11.15 -7.51
CA ASP A 110 12.99 12.46 -7.00
C ASP A 110 11.94 13.09 -6.08
N PHE A 111 12.41 13.82 -5.12
CA PHE A 111 11.57 14.62 -4.26
C PHE A 111 12.20 16.02 -3.99
N ALA A 112 11.34 16.98 -3.68
CA ALA A 112 11.71 18.28 -3.17
C ALA A 112 10.80 18.62 -1.99
N LEU A 113 11.32 18.49 -0.78
CA LEU A 113 10.59 18.66 0.47
C LEU A 113 11.12 19.90 1.21
N ARG A 114 10.31 20.45 2.13
CA ARG A 114 10.77 21.53 3.02
C ARG A 114 11.10 20.98 4.39
N ASP A 115 12.25 21.37 4.92
CA ASP A 115 12.63 21.06 6.29
C ASP A 115 11.93 22.01 7.30
N THR A 116 12.23 21.84 8.58
CA THR A 116 11.67 22.65 9.67
C THR A 116 12.09 24.13 9.62
N GLU A 117 13.14 24.47 8.87
CA GLU A 117 13.62 25.84 8.65
C GLU A 117 13.07 26.44 7.34
N GLY A 118 12.27 25.66 6.58
CA GLY A 118 11.72 26.04 5.29
C GLY A 118 12.68 25.91 4.11
N LYS A 119 13.87 25.32 4.32
CA LYS A 119 14.84 25.04 3.26
C LYS A 119 14.41 23.81 2.45
N THR A 120 14.63 23.88 1.14
CA THR A 120 14.35 22.74 0.26
C THR A 120 15.40 21.66 0.41
N VAL A 121 14.95 20.43 0.66
CA VAL A 121 15.75 19.20 0.71
C VAL A 121 15.34 18.33 -0.48
N THR A 122 16.30 17.90 -1.27
CA THR A 122 16.08 17.05 -2.46
C THR A 122 16.81 15.72 -2.32
N LEU A 123 16.44 14.71 -3.11
CA LEU A 123 17.15 13.43 -3.15
C LEU A 123 18.63 13.59 -3.50
N GLU A 124 18.96 14.56 -4.37
CA GLU A 124 20.35 14.88 -4.77
C GLU A 124 21.27 15.18 -3.58
N ALA A 125 20.74 15.77 -2.49
CA ALA A 125 21.52 16.08 -1.30
C ALA A 125 22.09 14.84 -0.59
N PHE A 126 21.55 13.65 -0.89
CA PHE A 126 21.95 12.39 -0.28
C PHE A 126 22.78 11.49 -1.19
N ARG A 127 23.13 11.97 -2.40
CA ARG A 127 23.93 11.17 -3.34
C ARG A 127 25.25 10.69 -2.75
N GLY A 128 25.60 9.45 -3.08
CA GLY A 128 26.82 8.80 -2.59
C GLY A 128 26.67 8.13 -1.21
N SER A 129 25.49 8.20 -0.61
CA SER A 129 25.16 7.53 0.65
C SER A 129 23.93 6.63 0.49
N TYR A 130 23.81 5.62 1.34
CA TYR A 130 22.50 4.99 1.55
C TYR A 130 21.59 5.98 2.25
N LEU A 131 20.33 6.01 1.86
CA LEU A 131 19.31 6.86 2.49
C LEU A 131 18.20 5.98 3.07
N TYR A 132 18.04 6.06 4.40
CA TYR A 132 16.89 5.47 5.08
C TYR A 132 15.81 6.54 5.25
N ILE A 133 14.65 6.31 4.63
CA ILE A 133 13.51 7.25 4.71
C ILE A 133 12.42 6.64 5.57
N MET A 134 12.01 7.37 6.61
CA MET A 134 10.83 7.03 7.41
C MET A 134 9.72 8.06 7.13
N VAL A 135 8.62 7.59 6.54
CA VAL A 135 7.42 8.42 6.35
C VAL A 135 6.48 8.23 7.52
N TRP A 136 6.03 9.34 8.12
CA TRP A 136 5.17 9.30 9.29
C TRP A 136 4.17 10.46 9.34
N ALA A 137 3.23 10.44 10.28
CA ALA A 137 2.30 11.53 10.51
C ALA A 137 2.03 11.75 12.00
N THR A 138 1.67 12.95 12.41
CA THR A 138 1.40 13.30 13.81
C THR A 138 0.21 12.55 14.39
N TRP A 139 -0.74 12.15 13.57
CA TRP A 139 -1.90 11.33 13.94
C TRP A 139 -1.64 9.82 13.87
N CYS A 140 -0.54 9.38 13.30
CA CYS A 140 -0.18 7.96 13.19
C CYS A 140 0.44 7.46 14.51
N VAL A 141 -0.36 6.86 15.36
CA VAL A 141 0.09 6.34 16.66
C VAL A 141 1.19 5.27 16.51
N PRO A 142 1.04 4.24 15.66
CA PRO A 142 2.12 3.26 15.45
C PRO A 142 3.40 3.91 14.90
N CYS A 143 3.29 4.88 13.99
CA CYS A 143 4.48 5.56 13.46
C CYS A 143 5.26 6.27 14.59
N LYS A 144 4.56 6.90 15.53
CA LYS A 144 5.20 7.58 16.66
C LYS A 144 5.92 6.60 17.61
N SER A 145 5.40 5.39 17.75
CA SER A 145 6.07 4.36 18.55
C SER A 145 7.35 3.83 17.92
N GLU A 146 7.55 4.01 16.60
CA GLU A 146 8.77 3.64 15.88
C GLU A 146 9.89 4.69 15.98
N LEU A 147 9.58 5.95 16.28
CA LEU A 147 10.59 7.02 16.35
C LEU A 147 11.73 6.76 17.34
N PRO A 148 11.50 6.19 18.56
CA PRO A 148 12.59 5.82 19.45
C PRO A 148 13.53 4.78 18.84
N TYR A 149 13.01 3.83 18.07
CA TYR A 149 13.83 2.81 17.40
C TYR A 149 14.65 3.39 16.25
N LEU A 150 14.12 4.41 15.55
CA LEU A 150 14.91 5.16 14.57
C LEU A 150 16.14 5.80 15.20
N ASN A 151 16.00 6.40 16.39
CA ASN A 151 17.13 6.97 17.13
C ASN A 151 18.17 5.91 17.52
N LEU A 152 17.74 4.69 17.84
CA LEU A 152 18.66 3.57 18.09
C LEU A 152 19.38 3.13 16.82
N LEU A 153 18.68 3.08 15.69
CA LEU A 153 19.30 2.79 14.38
C LEU A 153 20.33 3.85 14.00
N GLN A 154 20.02 5.12 14.14
CA GLN A 154 20.97 6.21 13.88
C GLN A 154 22.26 6.06 14.70
N LYS A 155 22.14 5.73 16.00
CA LYS A 155 23.29 5.47 16.88
C LYS A 155 24.07 4.24 16.44
N LYS A 156 23.38 3.15 16.07
CA LYS A 156 23.99 1.88 15.62
C LYS A 156 24.80 2.06 14.32
N TYR A 157 24.32 2.92 13.43
CA TYR A 157 24.95 3.17 12.15
C TYR A 157 25.78 4.45 12.10
N ALA A 158 26.04 5.08 13.25
CA ALA A 158 26.90 6.25 13.32
C ALA A 158 28.28 5.95 12.72
N GLY A 159 28.76 6.85 11.84
CA GLY A 159 30.03 6.68 11.13
C GLY A 159 29.98 5.69 9.95
N LYS A 160 28.83 5.15 9.60
CA LYS A 160 28.62 4.40 8.35
C LYS A 160 28.10 5.33 7.25
N ASN A 161 28.25 4.90 5.99
CA ASN A 161 27.79 5.64 4.81
C ASN A 161 26.26 5.51 4.63
N ILE A 162 25.48 5.91 5.66
CA ILE A 162 24.03 5.92 5.62
C ILE A 162 23.50 7.20 6.28
N GLN A 163 22.53 7.81 5.64
CA GLN A 163 21.82 8.98 6.14
C GLN A 163 20.36 8.60 6.46
N PHE A 164 19.75 9.33 7.38
CA PHE A 164 18.38 9.09 7.83
C PHE A 164 17.55 10.34 7.59
N LEU A 165 16.43 10.18 6.91
CA LEU A 165 15.46 11.23 6.63
C LEU A 165 14.10 10.84 7.20
N THR A 166 13.51 11.71 8.00
CA THR A 166 12.11 11.55 8.41
C THR A 166 11.26 12.53 7.61
N VAL A 167 10.20 12.01 7.00
CA VAL A 167 9.25 12.79 6.22
C VAL A 167 7.90 12.76 6.92
N ALA A 168 7.48 13.91 7.44
CA ALA A 168 6.15 14.06 8.02
C ALA A 168 5.14 14.38 6.92
N VAL A 169 4.05 13.62 6.86
CA VAL A 169 2.92 13.93 5.97
C VAL A 169 1.78 14.56 6.76
N GLY A 170 1.20 15.60 6.20
CA GLY A 170 0.05 16.29 6.77
C GLY A 170 -1.00 16.56 5.70
N ARG A 171 -2.28 16.50 6.09
CA ARG A 171 -3.42 16.72 5.21
C ARG A 171 -3.81 18.19 5.09
N ASN A 172 -3.34 19.01 6.02
CA ASN A 172 -3.67 20.44 6.11
C ASN A 172 -2.60 21.23 6.90
N ALA A 173 -2.75 22.55 6.94
CA ALA A 173 -1.81 23.44 7.63
C ALA A 173 -1.73 23.20 9.14
N ASP A 174 -2.81 22.79 9.80
CA ASP A 174 -2.81 22.54 11.23
C ASP A 174 -1.98 21.30 11.60
N GLU A 175 -2.02 20.27 10.76
CA GLU A 175 -1.18 19.08 10.92
C GLU A 175 0.30 19.41 10.67
N GLN A 176 0.61 20.30 9.71
CA GLN A 176 1.97 20.81 9.51
C GLN A 176 2.47 21.60 10.72
N ASN A 177 1.65 22.49 11.29
CA ASN A 177 1.99 23.21 12.52
C ASN A 177 2.21 22.26 13.70
N THR A 178 1.40 21.21 13.81
CA THR A 178 1.57 20.18 14.84
C THR A 178 2.92 19.46 14.70
N TRP A 179 3.32 19.14 13.47
CA TRP A 179 4.63 18.54 13.20
C TRP A 179 5.80 19.43 13.58
N LEU A 180 5.72 20.74 13.28
CA LEU A 180 6.78 21.70 13.63
C LEU A 180 6.99 21.83 15.14
N ASN A 181 5.99 21.49 15.94
CA ASN A 181 6.03 21.55 17.41
C ASN A 181 6.22 20.17 18.08
N PHE A 182 6.43 19.14 17.30
CA PHE A 182 6.65 17.75 17.78
C PHE A 182 8.13 17.47 18.00
#